data_0251a1d1b7683102638c685912ea2a19
#
_entry.id   0251a1d1b7683102638c685912ea2a19
#
_cell.length_a   1.000
_cell.length_b   1.000
_cell.length_c   1.000
_cell.angle_alpha   90.00
_cell.angle_beta   90.00
_cell.angle_gamma   90.00
#
_symmetry.space_group_name_H-M   'P 1'
#
loop_
_entity.id
_entity.type
_entity.pdbx_description
1 polymer ?
#
loop_
_entity_poly.entity_id
_entity_poly.type
_entity_poly.pdbx_seq_one_letter_code
_entity_poly.pdbx_strand_id
1 'polypeptide(L)'
;MAGAALAQTPQPFSHRVHLAAKLDCSLCHAAALTSTRLDDSLLPAQSVCLKCHKTADIGAPMPTRLARFNHQLHLRLGNVAPLLAAAIDKKTYLQPAGAELRMDLNTQNPCEACHRGLEVSGNPDRKTLPQMADCLVCHNEIDPPYSCEFCHAKGARLTPASHTPDFLDTHTGGKLALDKATCAVCHGRKFHCLGCH
;
A
#
# COMPACT_ATOMS: atom_id res chain seq x y z
N MET A 1 -24.93 10.28 -46.05
CA MET A 1 -25.04 9.47 -44.83
C MET A 1 -24.05 10.03 -43.80
N ALA A 2 -24.55 10.78 -42.80
CA ALA A 2 -23.72 11.34 -41.75
C ALA A 2 -23.50 10.25 -40.71
N GLY A 3 -22.25 9.79 -40.58
CA GLY A 3 -21.87 8.86 -39.54
C GLY A 3 -21.95 9.55 -38.17
N ALA A 4 -22.86 9.11 -37.32
CA ALA A 4 -22.92 9.54 -35.91
C ALA A 4 -21.62 9.11 -35.25
N ALA A 5 -20.76 10.07 -34.91
CA ALA A 5 -19.65 9.84 -34.00
C ALA A 5 -20.24 9.51 -32.62
N LEU A 6 -20.17 8.24 -32.24
CA LEU A 6 -20.51 7.83 -30.88
C LEU A 6 -19.55 8.58 -29.95
N ALA A 7 -20.11 9.49 -29.15
CA ALA A 7 -19.38 10.12 -28.06
C ALA A 7 -18.92 9.00 -27.11
N GLN A 8 -17.62 8.69 -27.13
CA GLN A 8 -17.03 7.74 -26.20
C GLN A 8 -17.14 8.36 -24.82
N THR A 9 -17.89 7.71 -23.93
CA THR A 9 -17.88 8.05 -22.52
C THR A 9 -16.42 7.99 -22.02
N PRO A 10 -15.95 8.98 -21.25
CA PRO A 10 -14.61 8.96 -20.69
C PRO A 10 -14.42 7.64 -19.94
N GLN A 11 -13.49 6.82 -20.42
CA GLN A 11 -13.14 5.59 -19.72
C GLN A 11 -12.39 5.97 -18.44
N PRO A 12 -12.71 5.36 -17.29
CA PRO A 12 -11.96 5.62 -16.08
C PRO A 12 -10.49 5.26 -16.28
N PHE A 13 -9.60 5.98 -15.61
CA PHE A 13 -8.17 5.72 -15.67
C PHE A 13 -7.86 4.27 -15.26
N SER A 14 -6.89 3.63 -15.94
CA SER A 14 -6.48 2.26 -15.63
C SER A 14 -4.95 2.11 -15.69
N HIS A 15 -4.32 1.83 -14.56
CA HIS A 15 -2.89 1.49 -14.51
C HIS A 15 -2.57 0.29 -15.40
N ARG A 16 -3.38 -0.76 -15.37
CA ARG A 16 -3.20 -1.96 -16.18
C ARG A 16 -3.00 -1.65 -17.66
N VAL A 17 -3.81 -0.76 -18.22
CA VAL A 17 -3.74 -0.39 -19.65
C VAL A 17 -2.43 0.32 -19.96
N HIS A 18 -2.01 1.25 -19.09
CA HIS A 18 -0.80 2.05 -19.29
C HIS A 18 0.47 1.22 -19.09
N LEU A 19 0.48 0.33 -18.10
CA LEU A 19 1.60 -0.59 -17.87
C LEU A 19 1.73 -1.63 -18.99
N ALA A 20 0.62 -2.12 -19.56
CA ALA A 20 0.64 -2.97 -20.75
C ALA A 20 1.25 -2.26 -21.97
N ALA A 21 1.15 -0.93 -22.05
CA ALA A 21 1.83 -0.10 -23.05
C ALA A 21 3.31 0.18 -22.68
N LYS A 22 3.85 -0.44 -21.63
CA LYS A 22 5.23 -0.31 -21.14
C LYS A 22 5.62 1.13 -20.76
N LEU A 23 4.68 1.91 -20.26
CA LEU A 23 4.94 3.24 -19.74
C LEU A 23 5.58 3.12 -18.34
N ASP A 24 6.67 3.86 -18.11
CA ASP A 24 7.34 3.90 -16.82
C ASP A 24 6.54 4.69 -15.80
N CYS A 25 6.60 4.26 -14.53
CA CYS A 25 5.91 4.91 -13.42
C CYS A 25 6.28 6.39 -13.30
N SER A 26 7.56 6.71 -13.46
CA SER A 26 8.10 8.07 -13.34
C SER A 26 7.64 9.01 -14.45
N LEU A 27 7.17 8.49 -15.59
CA LEU A 27 6.58 9.31 -16.64
C LEU A 27 5.36 10.10 -16.14
N CYS A 28 4.56 9.45 -15.29
CA CYS A 28 3.35 10.04 -14.71
C CYS A 28 3.59 10.54 -13.28
N HIS A 29 4.35 9.80 -12.48
CA HIS A 29 4.59 10.07 -11.06
C HIS A 29 5.98 10.67 -10.80
N ALA A 30 6.47 11.55 -11.67
CA ALA A 30 7.79 12.18 -11.51
C ALA A 30 7.98 12.88 -10.15
N ALA A 31 6.91 13.44 -9.59
CA ALA A 31 6.94 14.09 -8.28
C ALA A 31 7.37 13.13 -7.15
N ALA A 32 7.12 11.83 -7.27
CA ALA A 32 7.53 10.84 -6.26
C ALA A 32 9.05 10.77 -6.10
N LEU A 33 9.83 11.05 -7.15
CA LEU A 33 11.29 10.99 -7.12
C LEU A 33 11.90 12.06 -6.20
N THR A 34 11.20 13.14 -5.96
CA THR A 34 11.67 14.30 -5.17
C THR A 34 10.81 14.59 -3.94
N SER A 35 9.69 13.88 -3.79
CA SER A 35 8.77 14.08 -2.68
C SER A 35 9.42 13.70 -1.36
N THR A 36 9.40 14.62 -0.41
CA THR A 36 9.91 14.44 0.96
C THR A 36 8.81 14.42 2.01
N ARG A 37 7.59 14.72 1.61
CA ARG A 37 6.43 14.85 2.50
C ARG A 37 5.26 14.03 1.98
N LEU A 38 4.42 13.58 2.89
CA LEU A 38 3.23 12.80 2.55
C LEU A 38 2.13 13.62 1.87
N ASP A 39 2.07 14.92 2.18
CA ASP A 39 1.09 15.86 1.63
C ASP A 39 1.50 16.44 0.26
N ASP A 40 2.68 16.06 -0.25
CA ASP A 40 3.05 16.38 -1.63
C ASP A 40 2.07 15.72 -2.60
N SER A 41 1.62 16.45 -3.62
CA SER A 41 0.78 15.88 -4.67
C SER A 41 1.61 14.97 -5.56
N LEU A 42 1.30 13.67 -5.53
CA LEU A 42 1.96 12.66 -6.37
C LEU A 42 1.13 12.26 -7.58
N LEU A 43 -0.08 12.83 -7.74
CA LEU A 43 -0.85 12.64 -8.98
C LEU A 43 -0.16 13.38 -10.13
N PRO A 44 -0.18 12.78 -11.34
CA PRO A 44 0.37 13.43 -12.52
C PRO A 44 -0.41 14.70 -12.85
N ALA A 45 0.29 15.73 -13.33
CA ALA A 45 -0.38 16.90 -13.89
C ALA A 45 -1.18 16.48 -15.14
N GLN A 46 -2.35 17.08 -15.35
CA GLN A 46 -3.20 16.79 -16.52
C GLN A 46 -2.45 16.91 -17.86
N SER A 47 -1.50 17.86 -17.94
CA SER A 47 -0.65 18.04 -19.13
C SER A 47 0.17 16.80 -19.50
N VAL A 48 0.45 15.90 -18.56
CA VAL A 48 1.12 14.62 -18.86
C VAL A 48 0.19 13.72 -19.68
N CYS A 49 -1.06 13.63 -19.27
CA CYS A 49 -2.07 12.83 -19.96
C CYS A 49 -2.35 13.37 -21.37
N LEU A 50 -2.43 14.70 -21.52
CA LEU A 50 -2.74 15.37 -22.78
C LEU A 50 -1.65 15.25 -23.84
N LYS A 51 -0.49 14.68 -23.53
CA LYS A 51 0.52 14.33 -24.54
C LYS A 51 0.05 13.20 -25.48
N CYS A 52 -0.87 12.36 -24.99
CA CYS A 52 -1.39 11.21 -25.74
C CYS A 52 -2.92 11.23 -25.85
N HIS A 53 -3.62 11.86 -24.91
CA HIS A 53 -5.08 11.90 -24.84
C HIS A 53 -5.62 13.30 -25.16
N LYS A 54 -6.80 13.36 -25.78
CA LYS A 54 -7.49 14.65 -26.03
C LYS A 54 -8.14 15.21 -24.76
N THR A 55 -8.56 14.34 -23.88
CA THR A 55 -9.16 14.65 -22.58
C THR A 55 -8.62 13.69 -21.54
N ALA A 56 -8.53 14.13 -20.30
CA ALA A 56 -8.12 13.30 -19.17
C ALA A 56 -8.85 13.72 -17.92
N ASP A 57 -9.29 12.72 -17.16
CA ASP A 57 -9.79 12.87 -15.80
C ASP A 57 -8.82 12.14 -14.87
N ILE A 58 -8.30 12.84 -13.87
CA ILE A 58 -7.22 12.33 -13.01
C ILE A 58 -7.79 11.77 -11.70
N GLY A 59 -9.05 11.92 -11.43
CA GLY A 59 -9.63 11.49 -10.16
C GLY A 59 -9.03 12.17 -8.92
N ALA A 60 -9.45 11.73 -7.76
CA ALA A 60 -8.96 12.23 -6.47
C ALA A 60 -7.84 11.31 -5.91
N PRO A 61 -6.88 11.87 -5.14
CA PRO A 61 -5.89 11.06 -4.45
C PRO A 61 -6.57 10.12 -3.44
N MET A 62 -6.00 8.92 -3.30
CA MET A 62 -6.47 7.97 -2.32
C MET A 62 -6.13 8.43 -0.91
N PRO A 63 -7.09 8.42 0.04
CA PRO A 63 -6.80 8.81 1.41
C PRO A 63 -5.83 7.81 2.07
N THR A 64 -4.83 8.33 2.76
CA THR A 64 -3.89 7.54 3.57
C THR A 64 -4.12 7.77 5.06
N ARG A 65 -3.73 6.78 5.87
CA ARG A 65 -3.70 6.90 7.34
C ARG A 65 -2.31 7.27 7.87
N LEU A 66 -1.32 7.38 6.99
CA LEU A 66 0.02 7.84 7.37
C LEU A 66 -0.01 9.35 7.65
N ALA A 67 0.86 9.81 8.54
CA ALA A 67 1.13 11.20 8.78
C ALA A 67 2.49 11.63 8.23
N ARG A 68 3.39 10.67 8.01
CA ARG A 68 4.76 10.94 7.56
C ARG A 68 5.22 9.87 6.59
N PHE A 69 5.74 10.29 5.47
CA PHE A 69 6.46 9.45 4.53
C PHE A 69 7.35 10.31 3.62
N ASN A 70 8.50 9.78 3.23
CA ASN A 70 9.45 10.45 2.36
C ASN A 70 9.83 9.50 1.22
N HIS A 71 9.17 9.68 0.05
CA HIS A 71 9.44 8.86 -1.13
C HIS A 71 10.88 8.96 -1.60
N GLN A 72 11.44 10.19 -1.67
CA GLN A 72 12.80 10.42 -2.13
C GLN A 72 13.81 9.61 -1.32
N LEU A 73 13.68 9.61 0.01
CA LEU A 73 14.58 8.85 0.88
C LEU A 73 14.47 7.34 0.62
N HIS A 74 13.25 6.80 0.53
CA HIS A 74 13.03 5.38 0.30
C HIS A 74 13.52 4.94 -1.09
N LEU A 75 13.30 5.75 -2.13
CA LEU A 75 13.79 5.44 -3.47
C LEU A 75 15.33 5.46 -3.57
N ARG A 76 16.03 6.25 -2.74
CA ARG A 76 17.50 6.21 -2.63
C ARG A 76 18.04 4.91 -2.05
N LEU A 77 17.23 4.13 -1.35
CA LEU A 77 17.61 2.80 -0.88
C LEU A 77 17.69 1.77 -2.03
N GLY A 78 17.18 2.14 -3.20
CA GLY A 78 17.07 1.26 -4.35
C GLY A 78 15.88 0.29 -4.24
N ASN A 79 15.99 -0.86 -4.93
CA ASN A 79 14.93 -1.85 -4.91
C ASN A 79 14.94 -2.66 -3.60
N VAL A 80 13.95 -2.46 -2.76
CA VAL A 80 13.79 -3.17 -1.47
C VAL A 80 12.99 -4.48 -1.60
N ALA A 81 12.49 -4.83 -2.78
CA ALA A 81 11.73 -6.07 -2.98
C ALA A 81 12.48 -7.33 -2.51
N PRO A 82 13.81 -7.49 -2.74
CA PRO A 82 14.54 -8.64 -2.22
C PRO A 82 14.55 -8.74 -0.69
N LEU A 83 14.55 -7.61 0.01
CA LEU A 83 14.51 -7.58 1.48
C LEU A 83 13.15 -8.03 2.00
N LEU A 84 12.06 -7.55 1.38
CA LEU A 84 10.70 -7.97 1.71
C LEU A 84 10.50 -9.45 1.42
N ALA A 85 10.95 -9.92 0.26
CA ALA A 85 10.92 -11.32 -0.13
C ALA A 85 11.65 -12.21 0.90
N ALA A 86 12.86 -11.82 1.28
CA ALA A 86 13.65 -12.54 2.28
C ALA A 86 12.96 -12.58 3.65
N ALA A 87 12.25 -11.53 4.05
CA ALA A 87 11.46 -11.52 5.28
C ALA A 87 10.29 -12.51 5.25
N ILE A 88 9.63 -12.65 4.09
CA ILE A 88 8.58 -13.65 3.88
C ILE A 88 9.16 -15.05 3.96
N ASP A 89 10.24 -15.33 3.21
CA ASP A 89 10.89 -16.64 3.14
C ASP A 89 11.40 -17.08 4.52
N LYS A 90 11.94 -16.14 5.30
CA LYS A 90 12.41 -16.37 6.68
C LYS A 90 11.27 -16.39 7.71
N LYS A 91 10.02 -16.21 7.29
CA LYS A 91 8.86 -16.09 8.19
C LYS A 91 9.00 -14.96 9.24
N THR A 92 9.71 -13.89 8.89
CA THR A 92 9.85 -12.69 9.73
C THR A 92 8.90 -11.55 9.32
N TYR A 93 8.23 -11.67 8.22
CA TYR A 93 7.19 -10.75 7.78
C TYR A 93 5.97 -10.84 8.72
N LEU A 94 5.48 -9.68 9.21
CA LEU A 94 4.52 -9.62 10.33
C LEU A 94 3.04 -9.75 9.92
N GLN A 95 2.77 -10.14 8.69
CA GLN A 95 1.42 -10.36 8.18
C GLN A 95 1.39 -11.68 7.40
N PRO A 96 0.25 -12.38 7.33
CA PRO A 96 0.13 -13.52 6.44
C PRO A 96 0.48 -13.11 5.00
N ALA A 97 1.49 -13.75 4.44
CA ALA A 97 1.94 -13.51 3.08
C ALA A 97 1.59 -14.75 2.24
N GLY A 98 0.65 -14.61 1.32
CA GLY A 98 0.36 -15.63 0.33
C GLY A 98 1.47 -15.75 -0.72
N ALA A 99 1.43 -16.83 -1.50
CA ALA A 99 2.35 -17.03 -2.62
C ALA A 99 2.32 -15.87 -3.63
N GLU A 100 1.16 -15.27 -3.82
CA GLU A 100 0.94 -14.11 -4.68
C GLU A 100 1.81 -12.93 -4.28
N LEU A 101 1.76 -12.52 -3.00
CA LEU A 101 2.59 -11.43 -2.48
C LEU A 101 4.09 -11.72 -2.67
N ARG A 102 4.50 -12.99 -2.46
CA ARG A 102 5.89 -13.39 -2.64
C ARG A 102 6.31 -13.31 -4.12
N MET A 103 5.42 -13.64 -5.05
CA MET A 103 5.67 -13.54 -6.49
C MET A 103 5.76 -12.08 -6.96
N ASP A 104 4.90 -11.21 -6.47
CA ASP A 104 4.91 -9.78 -6.82
C ASP A 104 6.23 -9.10 -6.45
N LEU A 105 6.93 -9.63 -5.44
CA LEU A 105 8.25 -9.14 -5.03
C LEU A 105 9.40 -9.61 -5.94
N ASN A 106 9.12 -10.37 -6.99
CA ASN A 106 10.11 -10.72 -8.02
C ASN A 106 10.17 -9.64 -9.11
N THR A 107 10.44 -8.43 -8.71
CA THR A 107 10.49 -7.25 -9.58
C THR A 107 11.84 -6.54 -9.51
N GLN A 108 12.24 -5.92 -10.62
CA GLN A 108 13.40 -5.02 -10.70
C GLN A 108 12.98 -3.55 -10.52
N ASN A 109 11.69 -3.25 -10.55
CA ASN A 109 11.16 -1.90 -10.41
C ASN A 109 11.04 -1.54 -8.92
N PRO A 110 11.76 -0.53 -8.40
CA PRO A 110 11.70 -0.15 -7.00
C PRO A 110 10.31 0.34 -6.55
N CYS A 111 9.49 0.86 -7.46
CA CYS A 111 8.13 1.29 -7.15
C CYS A 111 7.23 0.10 -6.82
N GLU A 112 7.39 -0.99 -7.54
CA GLU A 112 6.58 -2.22 -7.38
C GLU A 112 6.95 -2.99 -6.10
N ALA A 113 8.08 -2.71 -5.49
CA ALA A 113 8.41 -3.26 -4.18
C ALA A 113 7.34 -2.90 -3.13
N CYS A 114 6.72 -1.73 -3.26
CA CYS A 114 5.72 -1.20 -2.34
C CYS A 114 4.32 -1.09 -2.97
N HIS A 115 4.23 -0.78 -4.28
CA HIS A 115 2.99 -0.61 -5.03
C HIS A 115 2.74 -1.80 -5.96
N ARG A 116 2.23 -2.89 -5.40
CA ARG A 116 2.04 -4.18 -6.09
C ARG A 116 0.66 -4.31 -6.72
N GLY A 117 0.54 -5.18 -7.72
CA GLY A 117 -0.73 -5.54 -8.33
C GLY A 117 -1.35 -4.46 -9.23
N LEU A 118 -0.61 -3.42 -9.58
CA LEU A 118 -1.11 -2.37 -10.47
C LEU A 118 -1.28 -2.86 -11.91
N GLU A 119 -0.52 -3.87 -12.32
CA GLU A 119 -0.58 -4.49 -13.65
C GLU A 119 -1.88 -5.30 -13.87
N VAL A 120 -2.53 -5.71 -12.79
CA VAL A 120 -3.82 -6.42 -12.83
C VAL A 120 -4.98 -5.53 -12.39
N SER A 121 -4.70 -4.44 -11.70
CA SER A 121 -5.70 -3.50 -11.19
C SER A 121 -6.03 -2.41 -12.21
N GLY A 122 -7.30 -2.09 -12.35
CA GLY A 122 -7.73 -0.91 -13.11
C GLY A 122 -7.36 0.37 -12.36
N ASN A 123 -7.87 0.51 -11.15
CA ASN A 123 -7.62 1.64 -10.26
C ASN A 123 -6.85 1.18 -9.02
N PRO A 124 -5.97 2.04 -8.46
CA PRO A 124 -5.34 1.75 -7.19
C PRO A 124 -6.41 1.61 -6.10
N ASP A 125 -6.20 0.63 -5.24
CA ASP A 125 -6.97 0.40 -4.04
C ASP A 125 -6.03 0.23 -2.84
N ARG A 126 -6.57 -0.11 -1.67
CA ARG A 126 -5.74 -0.33 -0.48
C ARG A 126 -4.75 -1.50 -0.61
N LYS A 127 -5.01 -2.44 -1.53
CA LYS A 127 -4.14 -3.60 -1.75
C LYS A 127 -2.92 -3.24 -2.57
N THR A 128 -3.04 -2.23 -3.44
CA THR A 128 -1.93 -1.72 -4.25
C THR A 128 -1.07 -0.67 -3.53
N LEU A 129 -1.46 -0.28 -2.31
CA LEU A 129 -0.64 0.55 -1.42
C LEU A 129 0.23 -0.32 -0.51
N PRO A 130 1.40 0.19 -0.07
CA PRO A 130 2.26 -0.53 0.85
C PRO A 130 1.50 -0.88 2.13
N GLN A 131 1.71 -2.10 2.59
CA GLN A 131 1.14 -2.60 3.83
C GLN A 131 2.03 -2.22 5.01
N MET A 132 1.46 -2.11 6.21
CA MET A 132 2.23 -1.80 7.42
C MET A 132 3.37 -2.81 7.65
N ALA A 133 3.13 -4.08 7.32
CA ALA A 133 4.13 -5.13 7.45
C ALA A 133 5.36 -4.92 6.53
N ASP A 134 5.19 -4.25 5.37
CA ASP A 134 6.33 -3.89 4.50
C ASP A 134 7.27 -2.93 5.22
N CYS A 135 6.70 -1.91 5.87
CA CYS A 135 7.46 -0.92 6.61
C CYS A 135 8.24 -1.56 7.78
N LEU A 136 7.60 -2.49 8.47
CA LEU A 136 8.16 -3.14 9.67
C LEU A 136 9.28 -4.14 9.37
N VAL A 137 9.54 -4.49 8.11
CA VAL A 137 10.74 -5.26 7.74
C VAL A 137 12.02 -4.50 8.06
N CYS A 138 12.01 -3.17 7.87
CA CYS A 138 13.15 -2.29 8.15
C CYS A 138 12.97 -1.46 9.44
N HIS A 139 11.71 -1.12 9.77
CA HIS A 139 11.36 -0.35 10.98
C HIS A 139 10.95 -1.27 12.13
N ASN A 140 11.64 -2.39 12.29
CA ASN A 140 11.32 -3.43 13.26
C ASN A 140 11.63 -3.06 14.73
N GLU A 141 12.40 -2.00 14.95
CA GLU A 141 12.71 -1.45 16.27
C GLU A 141 11.57 -0.57 16.83
N ILE A 142 10.52 -0.37 16.04
CA ILE A 142 9.33 0.34 16.50
C ILE A 142 8.53 -0.59 17.40
N ASP A 143 8.49 -0.27 18.68
CA ASP A 143 7.85 -1.09 19.72
C ASP A 143 6.32 -0.90 19.70
N PRO A 144 5.57 -1.86 19.14
CA PRO A 144 4.11 -1.80 19.21
C PRO A 144 3.64 -2.05 20.66
N PRO A 145 2.52 -1.45 21.10
CA PRO A 145 1.66 -0.51 20.39
C PRO A 145 2.03 0.97 20.57
N TYR A 146 3.10 1.27 21.28
CA TYR A 146 3.41 2.62 21.78
C TYR A 146 4.00 3.57 20.75
N SER A 147 4.49 3.04 19.63
CA SER A 147 5.16 3.83 18.58
C SER A 147 4.29 4.09 17.35
N CYS A 148 2.98 3.95 17.47
CA CYS A 148 2.05 4.17 16.34
C CYS A 148 2.19 5.57 15.73
N GLU A 149 2.45 6.57 16.58
CA GLU A 149 2.59 7.97 16.17
C GLU A 149 3.88 8.27 15.41
N PHE A 150 4.79 7.30 15.28
CA PHE A 150 5.94 7.44 14.41
C PHE A 150 5.53 7.57 12.94
N CYS A 151 4.50 6.82 12.55
CA CYS A 151 3.98 6.80 11.18
C CYS A 151 2.58 7.41 11.06
N HIS A 152 1.76 7.30 12.09
CA HIS A 152 0.36 7.72 12.07
C HIS A 152 0.16 9.04 12.84
N ALA A 153 -0.87 9.79 12.46
CA ALA A 153 -1.21 11.01 13.17
C ALA A 153 -1.65 10.69 14.61
N LYS A 154 -1.30 11.59 15.55
CA LYS A 154 -1.77 11.51 16.94
C LYS A 154 -3.29 11.45 16.98
N GLY A 155 -3.84 10.49 17.70
CA GLY A 155 -5.26 10.27 17.81
C GLY A 155 -5.91 9.63 16.58
N ALA A 156 -5.13 9.15 15.60
CA ALA A 156 -5.67 8.39 14.49
C ALA A 156 -6.42 7.14 14.97
N ARG A 157 -7.60 6.89 14.41
CA ARG A 157 -8.36 5.66 14.68
C ARG A 157 -7.69 4.48 13.95
N LEU A 158 -6.81 3.77 14.64
CA LEU A 158 -6.07 2.63 14.11
C LEU A 158 -6.68 1.29 14.53
N THR A 159 -7.62 1.29 15.47
CA THR A 159 -8.29 0.10 15.98
C THR A 159 -8.97 -0.68 14.85
N PRO A 160 -8.63 -1.95 14.64
CA PRO A 160 -9.32 -2.81 13.68
C PRO A 160 -10.80 -3.00 14.03
N ALA A 161 -11.64 -3.26 13.02
CA ALA A 161 -13.06 -3.50 13.23
C ALA A 161 -13.35 -4.72 14.14
N SER A 162 -12.39 -5.63 14.27
CA SER A 162 -12.48 -6.79 15.17
C SER A 162 -12.38 -6.44 16.66
N HIS A 163 -11.86 -5.25 16.99
CA HIS A 163 -11.74 -4.80 18.39
C HIS A 163 -13.03 -4.10 18.83
N THR A 164 -14.08 -4.87 18.92
CA THR A 164 -15.38 -4.42 19.46
C THR A 164 -15.32 -4.29 20.97
N PRO A 165 -16.26 -3.56 21.63
CA PRO A 165 -16.29 -3.45 23.08
C PRO A 165 -16.34 -4.79 23.82
N ASP A 166 -16.94 -5.80 23.21
CA ASP A 166 -17.07 -7.17 23.72
C ASP A 166 -15.98 -8.12 23.20
N PHE A 167 -14.91 -7.58 22.59
CA PHE A 167 -13.82 -8.39 22.03
C PHE A 167 -13.21 -9.36 23.03
N LEU A 168 -13.01 -8.93 24.28
CA LEU A 168 -12.44 -9.77 25.35
C LEU A 168 -13.32 -10.99 25.65
N ASP A 169 -14.63 -10.84 25.57
CA ASP A 169 -15.59 -11.91 25.86
C ASP A 169 -15.83 -12.84 24.68
N THR A 170 -15.64 -12.33 23.46
CA THR A 170 -16.03 -13.05 22.23
C THR A 170 -14.86 -13.71 21.50
N HIS A 171 -13.63 -13.21 21.67
CA HIS A 171 -12.48 -13.69 20.90
C HIS A 171 -12.00 -15.10 21.30
N THR A 172 -12.28 -15.55 22.54
CA THR A 172 -11.84 -16.85 23.06
C THR A 172 -12.81 -17.99 22.74
N GLY A 173 -14.08 -17.69 22.45
CA GLY A 173 -15.13 -18.67 22.31
C GLY A 173 -15.25 -19.35 20.93
N GLY A 174 -14.27 -19.19 20.03
CA GLY A 174 -14.34 -19.70 18.66
C GLY A 174 -15.39 -19.00 17.77
N LYS A 175 -16.06 -17.98 18.31
CA LYS A 175 -17.05 -17.17 17.59
C LYS A 175 -16.42 -16.25 16.54
N LEU A 176 -15.15 -15.85 16.76
CA LEU A 176 -14.34 -15.10 15.83
C LEU A 176 -13.21 -16.02 15.35
N ALA A 177 -13.20 -16.37 14.08
CA ALA A 177 -12.09 -17.07 13.45
C ALA A 177 -10.92 -16.08 13.29
N LEU A 178 -10.18 -15.83 14.38
CA LEU A 178 -9.05 -14.90 14.41
C LEU A 178 -7.77 -15.63 14.01
N ASP A 179 -7.14 -15.17 12.94
CA ASP A 179 -5.77 -15.56 12.63
C ASP A 179 -4.80 -14.69 13.44
N LYS A 180 -4.12 -15.31 14.43
CA LYS A 180 -3.11 -14.64 15.27
C LYS A 180 -2.00 -13.95 14.46
N ALA A 181 -1.72 -14.45 13.27
CA ALA A 181 -0.72 -13.82 12.38
C ALA A 181 -1.10 -12.39 12.00
N THR A 182 -2.41 -12.10 11.90
CA THR A 182 -2.88 -10.74 11.60
C THR A 182 -2.73 -9.77 12.79
N CYS A 183 -2.64 -10.29 14.00
CA CYS A 183 -2.46 -9.46 15.21
C CYS A 183 -1.01 -8.97 15.34
N ALA A 184 -0.06 -9.73 14.81
CA ALA A 184 1.37 -9.49 14.98
C ALA A 184 1.83 -8.15 14.43
N VAL A 185 1.19 -7.62 13.41
CA VAL A 185 1.55 -6.33 12.80
C VAL A 185 1.38 -5.16 13.77
N CYS A 186 0.45 -5.25 14.72
CA CYS A 186 0.21 -4.23 15.75
C CYS A 186 0.76 -4.62 17.11
N HIS A 187 0.72 -5.91 17.46
CA HIS A 187 1.09 -6.43 18.78
C HIS A 187 2.48 -7.08 18.83
N GLY A 188 3.16 -7.18 17.68
CA GLY A 188 4.45 -7.86 17.59
C GLY A 188 4.34 -9.39 17.68
N ARG A 189 5.46 -10.09 17.41
CA ARG A 189 5.48 -11.57 17.42
C ARG A 189 5.47 -12.17 18.82
N LYS A 190 5.97 -11.42 19.79
CA LYS A 190 6.00 -11.84 21.20
C LYS A 190 4.71 -11.54 21.93
N PHE A 191 3.66 -11.22 21.17
CA PHE A 191 2.34 -11.03 21.73
C PHE A 191 1.89 -12.33 22.42
N HIS A 192 1.89 -12.29 23.72
CA HIS A 192 1.36 -13.34 24.56
C HIS A 192 -0.04 -12.92 25.02
N CYS A 193 -0.98 -13.83 24.90
CA CYS A 193 -2.33 -13.64 25.43
C CYS A 193 -2.34 -13.43 26.95
N LEU A 194 -1.22 -13.68 27.62
CA LEU A 194 -1.00 -13.56 29.08
C LEU A 194 -1.13 -12.14 29.66
N GLY A 195 -1.22 -11.10 28.82
CA GLY A 195 -1.48 -9.75 29.32
C GLY A 195 -2.94 -9.47 29.65
N CYS A 196 -3.85 -10.36 29.21
CA CYS A 196 -5.29 -10.26 29.44
C CYS A 196 -5.87 -11.53 30.12
N HIS A 197 -5.06 -12.56 30.26
CA HIS A 197 -5.43 -13.84 30.90
C HIS A 197 -4.54 -14.13 32.10
#